data_550902eb2beb7082d33525a3dd3e882e
#
_entry.id   550902eb2beb7082d33525a3dd3e882e
#
_cell.length_a   1.000
_cell.length_b   1.000
_cell.length_c   1.000
_cell.angle_alpha   90.00
_cell.angle_beta   90.00
_cell.angle_gamma   90.00
#
_symmetry.space_group_name_H-M   'P 1'
#
loop_
_entity.id
_entity.type
_entity.pdbx_description
1 polymer ?
#
loop_
_entity_poly.entity_id
_entity_poly.type
_entity_poly.pdbx_seq_one_letter_code
_entity_poly.pdbx_strand_id
1 'polypeptide(L)'
;PDMSGANIKPQIIENYDGEDIRLNANLVMKVVDFPELAYFKGHTLITTDGTTLLGADDKAGVAEIMTAAEYLINHPEVAHGKIRIGFTPDEEVGRGVDFFNVGKFGAKFAYTIDGGFEGELEYENFNAASAKMVIQGRNVHPGYAKDKMINALQVAADINSLLPAWERPEHTDGYEGFYHLVGLGGSVESATIDYIIRDHDREKFELKKQYMTKVVDLLTRKYGEGVITLTLKDQYYNMREMVEPHPEVIDKAFQAMKQAGVTPIVRPIRGGTDGARLSYMGLPCPNLFTGGMNFHGKFEYCSLDTMHKAMQTILNLIQLWAK
;
A
#
# COMPACT_ATOMS: atom_id res chain seq x y z
N PRO A 1 -8.45 -1.47 -7.69
CA PRO A 1 -9.59 -0.57 -7.48
C PRO A 1 -10.90 -1.14 -8.02
N ASP A 2 -12.03 -0.82 -7.36
CA ASP A 2 -13.36 -1.35 -7.72
C ASP A 2 -14.11 -0.49 -8.74
N MET A 3 -13.50 0.61 -9.18
CA MET A 3 -14.12 1.59 -10.08
C MET A 3 -13.36 1.71 -11.40
N SER A 4 -14.09 1.99 -12.48
CA SER A 4 -13.48 2.26 -13.78
C SER A 4 -12.72 3.59 -13.77
N GLY A 5 -11.54 3.60 -14.40
CA GLY A 5 -10.78 4.82 -14.72
C GLY A 5 -11.01 5.36 -16.14
N ALA A 6 -12.05 4.88 -16.83
CA ALA A 6 -12.36 5.33 -18.20
C ALA A 6 -13.35 6.50 -18.22
N ASN A 7 -13.10 7.48 -19.12
CA ASN A 7 -13.96 8.67 -19.30
C ASN A 7 -14.13 9.51 -18.02
N ILE A 8 -13.04 9.74 -17.31
CA ILE A 8 -13.01 10.55 -16.08
C ILE A 8 -13.57 11.95 -16.38
N LYS A 9 -14.44 12.44 -15.50
CA LYS A 9 -15.00 13.78 -15.54
C LYS A 9 -14.55 14.54 -14.28
N PRO A 10 -13.39 15.18 -14.31
CA PRO A 10 -12.89 15.90 -13.17
C PRO A 10 -13.75 17.12 -12.84
N GLN A 11 -13.93 17.38 -11.55
CA GLN A 11 -14.56 18.58 -11.01
C GLN A 11 -13.50 19.35 -10.21
N ILE A 12 -13.42 20.66 -10.44
CA ILE A 12 -12.49 21.55 -9.74
C ILE A 12 -13.32 22.39 -8.76
N ILE A 13 -12.93 22.34 -7.49
CA ILE A 13 -13.58 23.06 -6.40
C ILE A 13 -12.58 24.08 -5.87
N GLU A 14 -12.66 25.29 -6.33
CA GLU A 14 -11.80 26.38 -5.91
C GLU A 14 -12.18 26.87 -4.51
N ASN A 15 -11.18 27.20 -3.68
CA ASN A 15 -11.35 27.75 -2.34
C ASN A 15 -12.37 26.93 -1.52
N TYR A 16 -12.13 25.62 -1.40
CA TYR A 16 -13.02 24.69 -0.71
C TYR A 16 -13.41 25.20 0.68
N ASP A 17 -14.70 25.23 0.97
CA ASP A 17 -15.27 25.84 2.18
C ASP A 17 -15.20 24.95 3.44
N GLY A 18 -14.85 23.67 3.30
CA GLY A 18 -14.77 22.71 4.39
C GLY A 18 -16.08 21.94 4.62
N GLU A 19 -17.05 22.04 3.72
CA GLU A 19 -18.35 21.41 3.81
C GLU A 19 -18.44 20.14 2.92
N ASP A 20 -19.58 19.46 2.95
CA ASP A 20 -19.84 18.26 2.14
C ASP A 20 -19.71 18.56 0.63
N ILE A 21 -19.02 17.69 -0.09
CA ILE A 21 -18.81 17.83 -1.55
C ILE A 21 -19.84 17.00 -2.30
N ARG A 22 -20.68 17.68 -3.10
CA ARG A 22 -21.62 16.99 -3.99
C ARG A 22 -20.93 16.56 -5.28
N LEU A 23 -20.75 15.25 -5.47
CA LEU A 23 -20.16 14.68 -6.67
C LEU A 23 -21.18 14.61 -7.84
N ASN A 24 -22.43 14.23 -7.53
CA ASN A 24 -23.53 14.22 -8.48
C ASN A 24 -24.90 14.32 -7.76
N ALA A 25 -26.00 14.18 -8.50
CA ALA A 25 -27.35 14.30 -7.91
C ALA A 25 -27.62 13.32 -6.75
N ASN A 26 -26.99 12.15 -6.78
CA ASN A 26 -27.26 11.04 -5.84
C ASN A 26 -26.07 10.72 -4.93
N LEU A 27 -24.93 11.40 -5.07
CA LEU A 27 -23.72 11.08 -4.36
C LEU A 27 -23.08 12.33 -3.74
N VAL A 28 -22.84 12.27 -2.43
CA VAL A 28 -22.20 13.33 -1.67
C VAL A 28 -21.06 12.71 -0.88
N MET A 29 -19.89 13.30 -0.96
CA MET A 29 -18.74 13.01 -0.09
C MET A 29 -18.89 13.87 1.17
N LYS A 30 -19.21 13.24 2.28
CA LYS A 30 -19.57 13.94 3.51
C LYS A 30 -18.35 14.09 4.42
N VAL A 31 -18.20 15.26 5.03
CA VAL A 31 -17.14 15.53 6.01
C VAL A 31 -17.23 14.61 7.22
N VAL A 32 -18.44 14.20 7.62
CA VAL A 32 -18.63 13.26 8.73
C VAL A 32 -18.08 11.86 8.42
N ASP A 33 -18.09 11.45 7.15
CA ASP A 33 -17.56 10.16 6.69
C ASP A 33 -16.06 10.26 6.35
N PHE A 34 -15.58 11.45 5.99
CA PHE A 34 -14.21 11.76 5.58
C PHE A 34 -13.72 13.03 6.32
N PRO A 35 -13.41 12.93 7.61
CA PRO A 35 -13.10 14.10 8.46
C PRO A 35 -11.80 14.81 8.05
N GLU A 36 -10.91 14.14 7.31
CA GLU A 36 -9.69 14.71 6.75
C GLU A 36 -9.96 15.84 5.76
N LEU A 37 -11.14 15.90 5.13
CA LEU A 37 -11.55 17.01 4.27
C LEU A 37 -11.43 18.37 4.96
N ALA A 38 -11.61 18.43 6.28
CA ALA A 38 -11.52 19.68 7.05
C ALA A 38 -10.11 20.33 6.95
N TYR A 39 -9.06 19.55 6.71
CA TYR A 39 -7.69 20.06 6.53
C TYR A 39 -7.53 20.87 5.25
N PHE A 40 -8.35 20.61 4.25
CA PHE A 40 -8.23 21.20 2.92
C PHE A 40 -9.08 22.46 2.73
N LYS A 41 -9.67 22.99 3.79
CA LYS A 41 -10.41 24.26 3.72
C LYS A 41 -9.52 25.38 3.16
N GLY A 42 -10.01 26.06 2.12
CA GLY A 42 -9.29 27.09 1.39
C GLY A 42 -8.44 26.57 0.22
N HIS A 43 -8.26 25.25 0.08
CA HIS A 43 -7.53 24.64 -1.03
C HIS A 43 -8.41 24.56 -2.29
N THR A 44 -7.78 24.38 -3.44
CA THR A 44 -8.41 23.92 -4.64
C THR A 44 -8.38 22.40 -4.69
N LEU A 45 -9.56 21.76 -4.69
CA LEU A 45 -9.70 20.33 -4.77
C LEU A 45 -10.09 19.85 -6.16
N ILE A 46 -9.59 18.70 -6.56
CA ILE A 46 -9.96 17.99 -7.79
C ILE A 46 -10.63 16.69 -7.38
N THR A 47 -11.86 16.46 -7.84
CA THR A 47 -12.65 15.24 -7.64
C THR A 47 -13.16 14.72 -8.97
N THR A 48 -13.91 13.61 -8.98
CA THR A 48 -14.73 13.19 -10.12
C THR A 48 -16.21 13.48 -9.86
N ASP A 49 -17.06 13.14 -10.84
CA ASP A 49 -18.51 13.12 -10.68
C ASP A 49 -19.00 11.87 -9.89
N GLY A 50 -18.10 11.08 -9.32
CA GLY A 50 -18.39 9.87 -8.55
C GLY A 50 -18.81 8.66 -9.40
N THR A 51 -18.68 8.73 -10.72
CA THR A 51 -18.97 7.60 -11.63
C THR A 51 -17.72 6.80 -12.01
N THR A 52 -16.53 7.36 -11.74
CA THR A 52 -15.22 6.76 -12.01
C THR A 52 -14.26 7.00 -10.85
N LEU A 53 -13.10 6.38 -10.90
CA LEU A 53 -11.91 6.85 -10.18
C LEU A 53 -11.52 8.25 -10.68
N LEU A 54 -10.84 9.03 -9.85
CA LEU A 54 -10.03 10.16 -10.31
C LEU A 54 -8.70 9.66 -10.89
N GLY A 55 -8.09 8.68 -10.22
CA GLY A 55 -6.74 8.18 -10.51
C GLY A 55 -5.69 9.23 -10.11
N ALA A 56 -5.91 9.93 -8.99
CA ALA A 56 -4.87 10.73 -8.36
C ALA A 56 -3.71 9.84 -7.95
N ASP A 57 -4.01 8.64 -7.55
CA ASP A 57 -3.11 7.52 -7.40
C ASP A 57 -2.93 6.82 -8.78
N ASP A 58 -1.75 6.99 -9.49
CA ASP A 58 -0.71 7.96 -9.10
C ASP A 58 -0.46 9.01 -10.20
N LYS A 59 -1.52 9.51 -10.86
CA LYS A 59 -1.35 10.61 -11.84
C LYS A 59 -0.92 11.94 -11.19
N ALA A 60 -1.16 12.09 -9.87
CA ALA A 60 -0.71 13.27 -9.14
C ALA A 60 0.83 13.31 -9.10
N GLY A 61 1.48 12.24 -8.66
CA GLY A 61 2.93 12.14 -8.66
C GLY A 61 3.55 12.25 -10.05
N VAL A 62 2.91 11.67 -11.07
CA VAL A 62 3.34 11.85 -12.47
C VAL A 62 3.31 13.33 -12.87
N ALA A 63 2.25 14.07 -12.55
CA ALA A 63 2.12 15.49 -12.86
C ALA A 63 3.17 16.32 -12.12
N GLU A 64 3.43 16.04 -10.85
CA GLU A 64 4.42 16.72 -10.02
C GLU A 64 5.83 16.54 -10.54
N ILE A 65 6.21 15.29 -10.86
CA ILE A 65 7.52 14.95 -11.44
C ILE A 65 7.72 15.67 -12.77
N MET A 66 6.71 15.63 -13.65
CA MET A 66 6.82 16.24 -14.96
C MET A 66 6.85 17.78 -14.89
N THR A 67 6.08 18.39 -13.98
CA THR A 67 6.10 19.84 -13.75
C THR A 67 7.47 20.28 -13.17
N ALA A 68 8.03 19.52 -12.24
CA ALA A 68 9.37 19.79 -11.71
C ALA A 68 10.44 19.67 -12.81
N ALA A 69 10.33 18.67 -13.69
CA ALA A 69 11.25 18.49 -14.81
C ALA A 69 11.14 19.64 -15.83
N GLU A 70 9.92 20.08 -16.15
CA GLU A 70 9.68 21.24 -17.03
C GLU A 70 10.28 22.52 -16.42
N TYR A 71 10.08 22.73 -15.11
CA TYR A 71 10.66 23.86 -14.40
C TYR A 71 12.20 23.89 -14.55
N LEU A 72 12.86 22.77 -14.31
CA LEU A 72 14.33 22.68 -14.41
C LEU A 72 14.85 22.91 -15.82
N ILE A 73 14.14 22.46 -16.85
CA ILE A 73 14.47 22.72 -18.26
C ILE A 73 14.40 24.21 -18.58
N ASN A 74 13.39 24.90 -18.04
CA ASN A 74 13.17 26.32 -18.27
C ASN A 74 14.03 27.22 -17.37
N HIS A 75 14.66 26.68 -16.32
CA HIS A 75 15.48 27.37 -15.34
C HIS A 75 16.88 26.74 -15.21
N PRO A 76 17.73 26.87 -16.26
CA PRO A 76 19.05 26.25 -16.27
C PRO A 76 20.01 26.81 -15.21
N GLU A 77 19.68 27.90 -14.55
CA GLU A 77 20.41 28.45 -13.40
C GLU A 77 20.24 27.62 -12.13
N VAL A 78 19.19 26.78 -12.05
CA VAL A 78 18.96 25.91 -10.89
C VAL A 78 19.94 24.75 -10.92
N ALA A 79 20.83 24.73 -9.93
CA ALA A 79 21.84 23.67 -9.84
C ALA A 79 21.21 22.31 -9.55
N HIS A 80 21.55 21.32 -10.36
CA HIS A 80 21.12 19.93 -10.16
C HIS A 80 22.15 18.93 -10.70
N GLY A 81 22.20 17.76 -10.11
CA GLY A 81 22.95 16.63 -10.64
C GLY A 81 22.21 15.93 -11.78
N LYS A 82 22.64 14.74 -12.12
CA LYS A 82 21.96 13.91 -13.11
C LYS A 82 20.68 13.34 -12.52
N ILE A 83 19.55 13.73 -13.09
CA ILE A 83 18.23 13.25 -12.68
C ILE A 83 17.82 12.08 -13.56
N ARG A 84 17.21 11.07 -12.94
CA ARG A 84 16.59 9.92 -13.60
C ARG A 84 15.12 9.90 -13.22
N ILE A 85 14.24 9.84 -14.20
CA ILE A 85 12.79 9.69 -14.01
C ILE A 85 12.42 8.31 -14.52
N GLY A 86 11.67 7.56 -13.73
CA GLY A 86 11.13 6.25 -14.08
C GLY A 86 9.64 6.21 -13.79
N PHE A 87 8.88 5.64 -14.71
CA PHE A 87 7.46 5.33 -14.53
C PHE A 87 7.30 3.82 -14.60
N THR A 88 6.61 3.25 -13.62
CA THR A 88 6.44 1.80 -13.46
C THR A 88 4.98 1.43 -13.76
N PRO A 89 4.70 0.73 -14.86
CA PRO A 89 3.36 0.21 -15.13
C PRO A 89 3.07 -0.97 -14.19
N ASP A 90 1.77 -1.27 -13.96
CA ASP A 90 1.32 -2.41 -13.14
C ASP A 90 1.69 -2.32 -11.64
N GLU A 91 1.92 -1.10 -11.11
CA GLU A 91 2.17 -0.90 -9.68
C GLU A 91 1.00 -1.44 -8.84
N GLU A 92 -0.24 -1.10 -9.20
CA GLU A 92 -1.50 -1.44 -8.52
C GLU A 92 -1.75 -2.95 -8.36
N VAL A 93 -1.05 -3.77 -9.13
CA VAL A 93 -1.06 -5.24 -9.01
C VAL A 93 0.24 -5.78 -8.41
N GLY A 94 1.08 -4.90 -7.84
CA GLY A 94 2.35 -5.23 -7.18
C GLY A 94 3.44 -5.71 -8.14
N ARG A 95 3.38 -5.33 -9.41
CA ARG A 95 4.30 -5.80 -10.47
C ARG A 95 5.09 -4.67 -11.12
N GLY A 96 4.99 -3.45 -10.63
CA GLY A 96 5.59 -2.26 -11.23
C GLY A 96 7.08 -2.39 -11.52
N VAL A 97 7.82 -3.06 -10.64
CA VAL A 97 9.28 -3.21 -10.77
C VAL A 97 9.76 -4.60 -11.23
N ASP A 98 8.86 -5.48 -11.67
CA ASP A 98 9.23 -6.84 -12.10
C ASP A 98 10.35 -6.85 -13.13
N PHE A 99 10.35 -5.89 -14.04
CA PHE A 99 11.34 -5.75 -15.12
C PHE A 99 12.21 -4.50 -14.98
N PHE A 100 12.15 -3.81 -13.83
CA PHE A 100 12.94 -2.60 -13.60
C PHE A 100 14.43 -2.94 -13.49
N ASN A 101 15.26 -2.29 -14.29
CA ASN A 101 16.70 -2.52 -14.27
C ASN A 101 17.41 -1.39 -13.52
N VAL A 102 17.65 -1.59 -12.22
CA VAL A 102 18.35 -0.63 -11.35
C VAL A 102 19.71 -0.21 -11.90
N GLY A 103 20.48 -1.16 -12.47
CA GLY A 103 21.79 -0.86 -13.06
C GLY A 103 21.70 0.07 -14.27
N LYS A 104 20.71 -0.11 -15.17
CA LYS A 104 20.47 0.80 -16.29
C LYS A 104 19.90 2.14 -15.83
N PHE A 105 19.05 2.13 -14.81
CA PHE A 105 18.52 3.35 -14.21
C PHE A 105 19.66 4.21 -13.68
N GLY A 106 20.66 3.59 -13.04
CA GLY A 106 21.94 4.21 -12.72
C GLY A 106 21.83 5.38 -11.72
N ALA A 107 20.89 5.31 -10.80
CA ALA A 107 20.78 6.19 -9.65
C ALA A 107 21.33 5.48 -8.41
N LYS A 108 21.89 6.26 -7.48
CA LYS A 108 22.37 5.75 -6.18
C LYS A 108 21.21 5.66 -5.16
N PHE A 109 20.31 6.62 -5.21
CA PHE A 109 19.12 6.75 -4.38
C PHE A 109 17.94 7.18 -5.25
N ALA A 110 16.74 6.90 -4.79
CA ALA A 110 15.52 7.33 -5.45
C ALA A 110 14.44 7.70 -4.41
N TYR A 111 13.36 8.27 -4.89
CA TYR A 111 12.13 8.51 -4.14
C TYR A 111 10.97 8.16 -5.05
N THR A 112 9.98 7.43 -4.55
CA THR A 112 8.67 7.36 -5.18
C THR A 112 7.85 8.59 -4.78
N ILE A 113 7.02 9.07 -5.67
CA ILE A 113 6.10 10.18 -5.44
C ILE A 113 4.70 9.58 -5.59
N ASP A 114 4.25 8.88 -4.55
CA ASP A 114 3.11 7.97 -4.58
C ASP A 114 2.44 7.88 -3.19
N GLY A 115 2.69 8.89 -2.34
CA GLY A 115 2.07 8.99 -1.03
C GLY A 115 0.78 9.80 -1.05
N GLY A 116 0.16 9.96 0.11
CA GLY A 116 -1.13 10.62 0.26
C GLY A 116 -1.04 12.02 0.84
N PHE A 117 -1.32 12.11 2.12
CA PHE A 117 -1.51 13.35 2.85
C PHE A 117 -0.24 14.24 2.87
N GLU A 118 -0.44 15.55 2.87
CA GLU A 118 0.64 16.54 2.92
C GLU A 118 1.65 16.25 4.04
N GLY A 119 2.90 16.11 3.67
CA GLY A 119 4.00 15.91 4.60
C GLY A 119 4.33 14.45 4.90
N GLU A 120 3.62 13.49 4.37
CA GLU A 120 3.96 12.08 4.54
C GLU A 120 5.32 11.77 3.91
N LEU A 121 6.20 11.20 4.73
CA LEU A 121 7.46 10.59 4.33
C LEU A 121 7.45 9.16 4.86
N GLU A 122 7.44 8.22 3.94
CA GLU A 122 7.24 6.81 4.23
C GLU A 122 8.48 6.02 3.81
N TYR A 123 9.17 5.45 4.77
CA TYR A 123 10.33 4.58 4.57
C TYR A 123 10.21 3.29 5.37
N GLU A 124 8.99 3.00 5.85
CA GLU A 124 8.59 1.76 6.50
C GLU A 124 7.32 1.22 5.86
N ASN A 125 7.26 -0.07 5.63
CA ASN A 125 6.10 -0.78 5.13
C ASN A 125 5.99 -2.16 5.79
N PHE A 126 4.87 -2.86 5.61
CA PHE A 126 4.76 -4.22 6.10
C PHE A 126 5.80 -5.16 5.48
N ASN A 127 6.26 -6.15 6.26
CA ASN A 127 6.68 -7.44 5.71
C ASN A 127 5.41 -8.21 5.34
N ALA A 128 5.44 -8.92 4.24
CA ALA A 128 4.26 -9.54 3.65
C ALA A 128 4.48 -10.97 3.20
N ALA A 129 3.54 -11.84 3.56
CA ALA A 129 3.46 -13.19 3.01
C ALA A 129 2.01 -13.55 2.67
N SER A 130 1.86 -14.47 1.73
CA SER A 130 0.62 -15.20 1.50
C SER A 130 0.72 -16.59 2.11
N ALA A 131 -0.41 -17.09 2.60
CA ALA A 131 -0.54 -18.44 3.10
C ALA A 131 -1.75 -19.10 2.45
N LYS A 132 -1.50 -20.12 1.64
CA LYS A 132 -2.56 -20.91 1.02
C LYS A 132 -2.60 -22.29 1.65
N MET A 133 -3.78 -22.73 2.04
CA MET A 133 -4.01 -24.08 2.53
C MET A 133 -5.00 -24.79 1.61
N VAL A 134 -4.62 -26.01 1.22
CA VAL A 134 -5.49 -26.94 0.53
C VAL A 134 -5.83 -28.05 1.51
N ILE A 135 -7.12 -28.31 1.70
CA ILE A 135 -7.61 -29.27 2.67
C ILE A 135 -8.32 -30.38 1.90
N GLN A 136 -7.85 -31.60 2.06
CA GLN A 136 -8.45 -32.81 1.51
C GLN A 136 -9.30 -33.50 2.57
N GLY A 137 -10.60 -33.46 2.37
CA GLY A 137 -11.55 -34.17 3.24
C GLY A 137 -11.74 -35.63 2.83
N ARG A 138 -12.66 -36.24 3.51
CA ARG A 138 -13.19 -37.56 3.16
C ARG A 138 -14.69 -37.60 3.44
N ASN A 139 -15.48 -37.55 2.37
CA ASN A 139 -16.92 -37.51 2.47
C ASN A 139 -17.49 -38.92 2.65
N VAL A 140 -18.49 -39.05 3.50
CA VAL A 140 -19.36 -40.21 3.65
C VAL A 140 -20.76 -39.74 4.01
N HIS A 141 -21.77 -40.61 3.84
CA HIS A 141 -23.14 -40.25 4.23
C HIS A 141 -23.20 -39.84 5.72
N PRO A 142 -23.80 -38.67 6.06
CA PRO A 142 -23.78 -38.14 7.41
C PRO A 142 -24.26 -39.10 8.51
N GLY A 143 -25.25 -39.97 8.20
CA GLY A 143 -25.75 -40.97 9.14
C GLY A 143 -24.73 -42.06 9.50
N TYR A 144 -23.63 -42.18 8.77
CA TYR A 144 -22.56 -43.17 8.99
C TYR A 144 -21.18 -42.51 9.17
N ALA A 145 -21.15 -41.20 9.46
CA ALA A 145 -19.97 -40.38 9.45
C ALA A 145 -19.04 -40.58 10.64
N LYS A 146 -19.52 -41.14 11.76
CA LYS A 146 -18.74 -41.33 12.98
C LYS A 146 -17.44 -42.08 12.68
N ASP A 147 -16.31 -41.49 13.09
CA ASP A 147 -14.94 -42.00 12.94
C ASP A 147 -14.50 -42.25 11.46
N LYS A 148 -15.25 -41.73 10.49
CA LYS A 148 -15.00 -41.93 9.04
C LYS A 148 -14.87 -40.61 8.29
N MET A 149 -15.78 -39.66 8.52
CA MET A 149 -15.80 -38.40 7.79
C MET A 149 -14.70 -37.48 8.26
N ILE A 150 -14.05 -36.83 7.31
CA ILE A 150 -13.22 -35.64 7.51
C ILE A 150 -13.85 -34.50 6.69
N ASN A 151 -14.53 -33.59 7.36
CA ASN A 151 -15.17 -32.47 6.68
C ASN A 151 -14.15 -31.35 6.47
N ALA A 152 -13.75 -31.11 5.22
CA ALA A 152 -12.74 -30.11 4.87
C ALA A 152 -13.14 -28.69 5.28
N LEU A 153 -14.43 -28.33 5.22
CA LEU A 153 -14.91 -27.03 5.70
C LEU A 153 -14.78 -26.90 7.22
N GLN A 154 -15.01 -27.98 7.98
CA GLN A 154 -14.81 -27.95 9.43
C GLN A 154 -13.33 -27.82 9.79
N VAL A 155 -12.45 -28.48 9.06
CA VAL A 155 -10.99 -28.32 9.24
C VAL A 155 -10.59 -26.87 8.97
N ALA A 156 -11.12 -26.23 7.91
CA ALA A 156 -10.85 -24.82 7.61
C ALA A 156 -11.36 -23.90 8.73
N ALA A 157 -12.55 -24.17 9.30
CA ALA A 157 -13.08 -23.43 10.44
C ALA A 157 -12.20 -23.58 11.70
N ASP A 158 -11.72 -24.81 11.97
CA ASP A 158 -10.80 -25.07 13.07
C ASP A 158 -9.47 -24.29 12.91
N ILE A 159 -8.90 -24.25 11.69
CA ILE A 159 -7.71 -23.43 11.39
C ILE A 159 -7.98 -21.96 11.75
N ASN A 160 -9.08 -21.38 11.21
CA ASN A 160 -9.41 -19.98 11.46
C ASN A 160 -9.65 -19.69 12.96
N SER A 161 -10.23 -20.64 13.71
CA SER A 161 -10.50 -20.47 15.15
C SER A 161 -9.27 -20.49 16.03
N LEU A 162 -8.17 -21.11 15.56
CA LEU A 162 -6.90 -21.17 16.29
C LEU A 162 -6.00 -19.96 16.02
N LEU A 163 -6.28 -19.16 14.99
CA LEU A 163 -5.56 -17.91 14.77
C LEU A 163 -6.12 -16.81 15.69
N PRO A 164 -5.26 -15.89 16.19
CA PRO A 164 -5.66 -14.85 17.13
C PRO A 164 -6.73 -13.94 16.54
N ALA A 165 -7.92 -13.91 17.14
CA ALA A 165 -9.04 -13.12 16.63
C ALA A 165 -8.80 -11.61 16.68
N TRP A 166 -7.94 -11.14 17.62
CA TRP A 166 -7.55 -9.73 17.75
C TRP A 166 -6.45 -9.30 16.77
N GLU A 167 -5.79 -10.24 16.10
CA GLU A 167 -4.81 -9.96 15.04
C GLU A 167 -5.45 -10.08 13.65
N ARG A 168 -6.56 -9.38 13.45
CA ARG A 168 -7.25 -9.21 12.16
C ARG A 168 -7.20 -7.75 11.73
N PRO A 169 -7.27 -7.42 10.43
CA PRO A 169 -7.24 -6.04 9.97
C PRO A 169 -8.22 -5.11 10.67
N GLU A 170 -9.44 -5.60 10.93
CA GLU A 170 -10.50 -4.86 11.61
C GLU A 170 -10.24 -4.54 13.10
N HIS A 171 -9.17 -5.10 13.67
CA HIS A 171 -8.79 -4.93 15.07
C HIS A 171 -7.37 -4.40 15.26
N THR A 172 -6.68 -4.05 14.18
CA THR A 172 -5.27 -3.64 14.20
C THR A 172 -5.06 -2.27 13.59
N ASP A 173 -4.11 -1.51 14.13
CA ASP A 173 -3.76 -0.16 13.70
C ASP A 173 -2.25 0.07 13.73
N GLY A 174 -1.78 1.18 13.12
CA GLY A 174 -0.39 1.62 13.13
C GLY A 174 0.58 0.50 12.77
N TYR A 175 1.44 0.13 13.70
CA TYR A 175 2.47 -0.90 13.54
C TYR A 175 1.99 -2.34 13.81
N GLU A 176 0.73 -2.52 14.19
CA GLU A 176 0.21 -3.83 14.53
C GLU A 176 0.02 -4.70 13.27
N GLY A 177 0.60 -5.90 13.32
CA GLY A 177 0.48 -6.89 12.26
C GLY A 177 -0.79 -7.74 12.37
N PHE A 178 -1.12 -8.46 11.28
CA PHE A 178 -2.36 -9.23 11.22
C PHE A 178 -2.27 -10.50 10.38
N TYR A 179 -3.27 -11.37 10.58
CA TYR A 179 -3.69 -12.44 9.67
C TYR A 179 -5.02 -12.02 9.03
N HIS A 180 -5.07 -11.88 7.73
CA HIS A 180 -6.30 -11.55 7.04
C HIS A 180 -6.76 -12.73 6.18
N LEU A 181 -7.93 -13.28 6.52
CA LEU A 181 -8.61 -14.29 5.72
C LEU A 181 -9.19 -13.63 4.47
N VAL A 182 -8.60 -13.90 3.30
CA VAL A 182 -9.02 -13.31 2.03
C VAL A 182 -9.88 -14.24 1.19
N GLY A 183 -9.84 -15.55 1.47
CA GLY A 183 -10.64 -16.51 0.75
C GLY A 183 -10.90 -17.77 1.56
N LEU A 184 -12.12 -18.28 1.49
CA LEU A 184 -12.54 -19.56 2.04
C LEU A 184 -13.62 -20.16 1.14
N GLY A 185 -13.39 -21.37 0.63
CA GLY A 185 -14.37 -22.04 -0.20
C GLY A 185 -14.16 -23.55 -0.26
N GLY A 186 -15.19 -24.27 -0.67
CA GLY A 186 -15.10 -25.72 -0.83
C GLY A 186 -16.36 -26.49 -0.45
N SER A 187 -16.17 -27.77 -0.13
CA SER A 187 -17.18 -28.71 0.25
C SER A 187 -16.69 -29.64 1.37
N VAL A 188 -17.44 -30.65 1.73
CA VAL A 188 -17.00 -31.70 2.67
C VAL A 188 -15.76 -32.44 2.15
N GLU A 189 -15.64 -32.63 0.84
CA GLU A 189 -14.57 -33.40 0.20
C GLU A 189 -13.27 -32.61 0.07
N SER A 190 -13.35 -31.31 -0.20
CA SER A 190 -12.18 -30.45 -0.33
C SER A 190 -12.49 -29.00 -0.01
N ALA A 191 -11.52 -28.28 0.54
CA ALA A 191 -11.63 -26.84 0.79
C ALA A 191 -10.29 -26.15 0.54
N THR A 192 -10.36 -24.86 0.26
CA THR A 192 -9.22 -23.96 0.23
C THR A 192 -9.42 -22.81 1.18
N ILE A 193 -8.35 -22.35 1.78
CA ILE A 193 -8.35 -21.18 2.63
C ILE A 193 -7.10 -20.36 2.32
N ASP A 194 -7.29 -19.07 2.07
CA ASP A 194 -6.23 -18.14 1.68
C ASP A 194 -6.12 -17.01 2.72
N TYR A 195 -4.91 -16.79 3.20
CA TYR A 195 -4.55 -15.69 4.10
C TYR A 195 -3.47 -14.82 3.52
N ILE A 196 -3.47 -13.56 3.93
CA ILE A 196 -2.28 -12.72 3.90
C ILE A 196 -1.81 -12.45 5.33
N ILE A 197 -0.49 -12.43 5.52
CA ILE A 197 0.18 -12.18 6.79
C ILE A 197 0.98 -10.90 6.66
N ARG A 198 0.83 -10.00 7.62
CA ARG A 198 1.49 -8.69 7.64
C ARG A 198 2.06 -8.39 9.02
N ASP A 199 3.25 -7.82 9.08
CA ASP A 199 3.82 -7.21 10.28
C ASP A 199 4.95 -6.25 9.86
N HIS A 200 5.09 -5.10 10.53
CA HIS A 200 6.21 -4.19 10.28
C HIS A 200 7.52 -4.73 10.85
N ASP A 201 7.44 -5.41 11.99
CA ASP A 201 8.58 -6.02 12.65
C ASP A 201 8.92 -7.36 11.99
N ARG A 202 10.18 -7.54 11.60
CA ARG A 202 10.64 -8.76 10.90
C ARG A 202 10.53 -10.00 11.77
N GLU A 203 10.88 -9.89 13.04
CA GLU A 203 10.84 -11.03 13.97
C GLU A 203 9.40 -11.46 14.23
N LYS A 204 8.50 -10.50 14.50
CA LYS A 204 7.07 -10.78 14.67
C LYS A 204 6.44 -11.38 13.40
N PHE A 205 6.83 -10.89 12.23
CA PHE A 205 6.40 -11.45 10.97
C PHE A 205 6.79 -12.93 10.82
N GLU A 206 8.05 -13.28 11.13
CA GLU A 206 8.50 -14.66 11.10
C GLU A 206 7.78 -15.52 12.16
N LEU A 207 7.55 -14.99 13.37
CA LEU A 207 6.78 -15.66 14.40
C LEU A 207 5.33 -15.93 13.97
N LYS A 208 4.70 -15.01 13.26
CA LYS A 208 3.34 -15.22 12.69
C LYS A 208 3.31 -16.39 11.70
N LYS A 209 4.28 -16.49 10.80
CA LYS A 209 4.38 -17.62 9.86
C LYS A 209 4.62 -18.94 10.59
N GLN A 210 5.51 -18.94 11.59
CA GLN A 210 5.77 -20.11 12.42
C GLN A 210 4.53 -20.53 13.22
N TYR A 211 3.77 -19.58 13.76
CA TYR A 211 2.53 -19.88 14.47
C TYR A 211 1.51 -20.56 13.58
N MET A 212 1.30 -20.05 12.37
CA MET A 212 0.41 -20.68 11.37
C MET A 212 0.86 -22.11 11.03
N THR A 213 2.16 -22.34 10.88
CA THR A 213 2.71 -23.67 10.67
C THR A 213 2.39 -24.60 11.84
N LYS A 214 2.57 -24.13 13.08
CA LYS A 214 2.24 -24.92 14.29
C LYS A 214 0.74 -25.24 14.38
N VAL A 215 -0.13 -24.34 13.96
CA VAL A 215 -1.58 -24.59 13.90
C VAL A 215 -1.88 -25.72 12.91
N VAL A 216 -1.26 -25.69 11.73
CA VAL A 216 -1.39 -26.77 10.74
C VAL A 216 -0.86 -28.09 11.25
N ASP A 217 0.32 -28.09 11.89
CA ASP A 217 0.90 -29.30 12.48
C ASP A 217 0.00 -29.92 13.57
N LEU A 218 -0.59 -29.07 14.42
CA LEU A 218 -1.54 -29.51 15.44
C LEU A 218 -2.76 -30.18 14.84
N LEU A 219 -3.34 -29.57 13.80
CA LEU A 219 -4.52 -30.11 13.13
C LEU A 219 -4.21 -31.34 12.25
N THR A 220 -3.03 -31.40 11.69
CA THR A 220 -2.54 -32.59 10.99
C THR A 220 -2.46 -33.81 11.92
N ARG A 221 -2.03 -33.62 13.17
CA ARG A 221 -2.07 -34.69 14.20
C ARG A 221 -3.49 -35.11 14.54
N LYS A 222 -4.46 -34.17 14.49
CA LYS A 222 -5.89 -34.45 14.77
C LYS A 222 -6.58 -35.17 13.62
N TYR A 223 -6.35 -34.72 12.38
CA TYR A 223 -7.11 -35.15 11.20
C TYR A 223 -6.38 -36.17 10.32
N GLY A 224 -5.08 -36.31 10.45
CA GLY A 224 -4.23 -37.24 9.71
C GLY A 224 -3.30 -36.56 8.72
N GLU A 225 -2.21 -37.27 8.39
CA GLU A 225 -1.24 -36.82 7.39
C GLU A 225 -1.88 -36.63 6.01
N GLY A 226 -1.47 -35.58 5.31
CA GLY A 226 -1.95 -35.25 3.96
C GLY A 226 -3.31 -34.57 3.91
N VAL A 227 -4.02 -34.39 5.04
CA VAL A 227 -5.31 -33.68 5.07
C VAL A 227 -5.12 -32.19 4.83
N ILE A 228 -4.05 -31.57 5.34
CA ILE A 228 -3.78 -30.15 5.19
C ILE A 228 -2.44 -29.97 4.49
N THR A 229 -2.43 -29.20 3.41
CA THR A 229 -1.20 -28.75 2.73
C THR A 229 -1.09 -27.25 2.85
N LEU A 230 -0.10 -26.74 3.56
CA LEU A 230 0.20 -25.30 3.72
C LEU A 230 1.29 -24.90 2.73
N THR A 231 1.06 -23.80 2.00
CA THR A 231 2.05 -23.12 1.18
C THR A 231 2.20 -21.69 1.70
N LEU A 232 3.37 -21.35 2.23
CA LEU A 232 3.76 -20.00 2.61
C LEU A 232 4.65 -19.41 1.52
N LYS A 233 4.38 -18.15 1.14
CA LYS A 233 5.20 -17.43 0.15
C LYS A 233 5.38 -15.99 0.60
N ASP A 234 6.63 -15.59 0.87
CA ASP A 234 6.99 -14.21 1.11
C ASP A 234 6.80 -13.38 -0.17
N GLN A 235 6.30 -12.17 -0.03
CA GLN A 235 5.95 -11.26 -1.13
C GLN A 235 6.92 -10.08 -1.21
N TYR A 236 7.08 -9.37 -0.09
CA TYR A 236 8.00 -8.25 0.06
C TYR A 236 8.33 -8.05 1.55
N TYR A 237 9.32 -7.19 1.81
CA TYR A 237 9.80 -6.91 3.15
C TYR A 237 9.78 -5.41 3.44
N ASN A 238 9.89 -5.05 4.71
CA ASN A 238 9.95 -3.68 5.17
C ASN A 238 11.22 -2.99 4.62
N MET A 239 11.05 -1.94 3.82
CA MET A 239 12.16 -1.20 3.21
C MET A 239 13.04 -0.47 4.23
N ARG A 240 12.59 -0.30 5.45
CA ARG A 240 13.35 0.33 6.52
C ARG A 240 14.75 -0.26 6.66
N GLU A 241 14.88 -1.59 6.59
CA GLU A 241 16.16 -2.29 6.68
C GLU A 241 17.16 -1.84 5.61
N MET A 242 16.65 -1.37 4.46
CA MET A 242 17.46 -0.93 3.31
C MET A 242 17.65 0.58 3.25
N VAL A 243 16.75 1.35 3.85
CA VAL A 243 16.78 2.82 3.83
C VAL A 243 17.56 3.40 5.02
N GLU A 244 17.36 2.86 6.24
CA GLU A 244 18.04 3.36 7.46
C GLU A 244 19.58 3.39 7.39
N PRO A 245 20.27 2.47 6.70
CA PRO A 245 21.72 2.58 6.51
C PRO A 245 22.16 3.82 5.71
N HIS A 246 21.23 4.55 5.12
CA HIS A 246 21.43 5.72 4.28
C HIS A 246 20.67 6.95 4.83
N PRO A 247 21.03 7.47 6.03
CA PRO A 247 20.25 8.51 6.69
C PRO A 247 20.17 9.79 5.85
N GLU A 248 21.14 10.05 4.98
CA GLU A 248 21.14 11.19 4.07
C GLU A 248 19.90 11.23 3.14
N VAL A 249 19.32 10.07 2.82
CA VAL A 249 18.10 9.99 1.99
C VAL A 249 16.91 10.56 2.76
N ILE A 250 16.77 10.17 4.02
CA ILE A 250 15.71 10.63 4.92
C ILE A 250 15.90 12.10 5.29
N ASP A 251 17.12 12.48 5.70
CA ASP A 251 17.44 13.84 6.16
C ASP A 251 17.23 14.89 5.06
N LYS A 252 17.62 14.58 3.82
CA LYS A 252 17.38 15.49 2.69
C LYS A 252 15.89 15.62 2.35
N ALA A 253 15.11 14.54 2.46
CA ALA A 253 13.65 14.60 2.30
C ALA A 253 13.02 15.51 3.36
N PHE A 254 13.39 15.36 4.64
CA PHE A 254 12.96 16.26 5.72
C PHE A 254 13.31 17.72 5.45
N GLN A 255 14.53 17.99 5.00
CA GLN A 255 14.95 19.35 4.67
C GLN A 255 14.16 19.92 3.49
N ALA A 256 13.96 19.15 2.43
CA ALA A 256 13.23 19.56 1.24
C ALA A 256 11.78 19.92 1.55
N MET A 257 11.10 19.11 2.36
CA MET A 257 9.74 19.38 2.84
C MET A 257 9.67 20.67 3.65
N LYS A 258 10.56 20.84 4.63
CA LYS A 258 10.61 22.06 5.45
C LYS A 258 10.86 23.31 4.60
N GLN A 259 11.71 23.23 3.58
CA GLN A 259 11.96 24.34 2.65
C GLN A 259 10.73 24.64 1.77
N ALA A 260 9.89 23.68 1.51
CA ALA A 260 8.60 23.84 0.84
C ALA A 260 7.46 24.33 1.78
N GLY A 261 7.77 24.60 3.06
CA GLY A 261 6.79 25.01 4.07
C GLY A 261 5.90 23.86 4.55
N VAL A 262 6.35 22.62 4.36
CA VAL A 262 5.64 21.39 4.76
C VAL A 262 6.23 20.85 6.05
N THR A 263 5.37 20.44 6.97
CA THR A 263 5.78 19.73 8.20
C THR A 263 5.88 18.23 7.90
N PRO A 264 7.07 17.62 7.95
CA PRO A 264 7.20 16.20 7.69
C PRO A 264 6.47 15.33 8.73
N ILE A 265 5.79 14.31 8.25
CA ILE A 265 5.06 13.32 9.04
C ILE A 265 5.59 11.94 8.64
N VAL A 266 6.19 11.21 9.57
CA VAL A 266 6.60 9.83 9.32
C VAL A 266 5.45 8.91 9.70
N ARG A 267 4.99 8.13 8.74
CA ARG A 267 3.97 7.09 8.94
C ARG A 267 4.40 5.78 8.30
N PRO A 268 4.11 4.64 8.93
CA PRO A 268 4.34 3.34 8.31
C PRO A 268 3.25 3.04 7.27
N ILE A 269 3.64 2.59 6.09
CA ILE A 269 2.71 2.09 5.07
C ILE A 269 2.13 0.75 5.55
N ARG A 270 0.81 0.64 5.62
CA ARG A 270 0.12 -0.63 5.93
C ARG A 270 -0.13 -1.48 4.67
N GLY A 271 0.77 -1.44 3.73
CA GLY A 271 0.76 -2.14 2.45
C GLY A 271 2.17 -2.35 1.93
N GLY A 272 2.29 -2.49 0.63
CA GLY A 272 3.54 -2.51 -0.13
C GLY A 272 3.59 -1.30 -1.06
N THR A 273 4.77 -1.04 -1.62
CA THR A 273 5.02 0.00 -2.62
C THR A 273 6.18 -0.44 -3.50
N ASP A 274 6.27 0.09 -4.69
CA ASP A 274 7.42 -0.13 -5.57
C ASP A 274 8.74 0.30 -4.91
N GLY A 275 8.71 1.37 -4.09
CA GLY A 275 9.87 1.81 -3.31
C GLY A 275 10.44 0.73 -2.37
N ALA A 276 9.57 -0.09 -1.77
CA ALA A 276 10.00 -1.21 -0.94
C ALA A 276 10.78 -2.25 -1.77
N ARG A 277 10.26 -2.62 -2.92
CA ARG A 277 10.93 -3.60 -3.82
C ARG A 277 12.22 -3.03 -4.39
N LEU A 278 12.22 -1.78 -4.86
CA LEU A 278 13.41 -1.08 -5.36
C LEU A 278 14.51 -1.03 -4.31
N SER A 279 14.15 -0.77 -3.04
CA SER A 279 15.11 -0.74 -1.93
C SER A 279 15.84 -2.09 -1.79
N TYR A 280 15.13 -3.21 -1.86
CA TYR A 280 15.73 -4.55 -1.84
C TYR A 280 16.46 -4.93 -3.14
N MET A 281 16.23 -4.22 -4.25
CA MET A 281 17.00 -4.34 -5.49
C MET A 281 18.30 -3.51 -5.47
N GLY A 282 18.61 -2.84 -4.34
CA GLY A 282 19.81 -2.04 -4.15
C GLY A 282 19.65 -0.56 -4.50
N LEU A 283 18.42 -0.06 -4.56
CA LEU A 283 18.09 1.35 -4.77
C LEU A 283 17.22 1.84 -3.59
N PRO A 284 17.79 2.31 -2.48
CA PRO A 284 17.02 2.86 -1.37
C PRO A 284 16.05 3.93 -1.84
N CYS A 285 14.74 3.72 -1.60
CA CYS A 285 13.69 4.48 -2.26
C CYS A 285 12.49 4.70 -1.33
N PRO A 286 12.54 5.69 -0.40
CA PRO A 286 11.39 6.09 0.40
C PRO A 286 10.32 6.76 -0.47
N ASN A 287 9.09 6.83 0.07
CA ASN A 287 7.93 7.40 -0.59
C ASN A 287 7.60 8.80 -0.06
N LEU A 288 7.20 9.70 -0.94
CA LEU A 288 6.80 11.08 -0.65
C LEU A 288 5.33 11.30 -1.00
N PHE A 289 4.70 12.24 -0.30
CA PHE A 289 3.31 12.63 -0.48
C PHE A 289 3.03 13.25 -1.86
N THR A 290 1.78 13.12 -2.32
CA THR A 290 1.25 13.75 -3.53
C THR A 290 0.09 14.72 -3.26
N GLY A 291 -0.64 14.55 -2.16
CA GLY A 291 -1.87 15.28 -1.88
C GLY A 291 -3.14 14.61 -2.41
N GLY A 292 -3.01 13.38 -2.92
CA GLY A 292 -4.14 12.51 -3.22
C GLY A 292 -4.71 11.88 -1.96
N MET A 293 -6.01 11.63 -1.95
CA MET A 293 -6.75 11.07 -0.82
C MET A 293 -7.87 10.14 -1.28
N ASN A 294 -8.31 9.24 -0.39
CA ASN A 294 -9.41 8.30 -0.62
C ASN A 294 -9.23 7.43 -1.87
N PHE A 295 -8.00 6.97 -2.07
CA PHE A 295 -7.59 6.18 -3.22
C PHE A 295 -8.49 4.96 -3.48
N HIS A 296 -8.46 4.44 -4.70
CA HIS A 296 -9.13 3.23 -5.17
C HIS A 296 -10.67 3.28 -5.17
N GLY A 297 -11.27 4.43 -4.95
CA GLY A 297 -12.72 4.57 -4.85
C GLY A 297 -13.29 5.83 -5.53
N LYS A 298 -14.61 5.89 -5.58
CA LYS A 298 -15.36 7.03 -6.19
C LYS A 298 -15.30 8.34 -5.40
N PHE A 299 -14.76 8.29 -4.17
CA PHE A 299 -14.55 9.43 -3.29
C PHE A 299 -13.11 9.94 -3.34
N GLU A 300 -12.34 9.47 -4.31
CA GLU A 300 -10.97 9.91 -4.51
C GLU A 300 -10.94 11.40 -4.88
N TYR A 301 -10.00 12.12 -4.26
CA TYR A 301 -9.74 13.52 -4.57
C TYR A 301 -8.26 13.86 -4.41
N CYS A 302 -7.82 14.98 -4.95
CA CYS A 302 -6.50 15.53 -4.65
C CYS A 302 -6.57 17.04 -4.43
N SER A 303 -5.60 17.56 -3.67
CA SER A 303 -5.44 18.98 -3.40
C SER A 303 -4.36 19.56 -4.31
N LEU A 304 -4.73 20.50 -5.17
CA LEU A 304 -3.79 21.19 -6.04
C LEU A 304 -2.73 21.98 -5.25
N ASP A 305 -3.11 22.55 -4.12
CA ASP A 305 -2.19 23.28 -3.22
C ASP A 305 -1.13 22.33 -2.63
N THR A 306 -1.54 21.13 -2.22
CA THR A 306 -0.61 20.11 -1.75
C THR A 306 0.27 19.57 -2.88
N MET A 307 -0.27 19.36 -4.09
CA MET A 307 0.51 18.97 -5.28
C MET A 307 1.61 20.00 -5.58
N HIS A 308 1.31 21.31 -5.48
CA HIS A 308 2.32 22.37 -5.62
C HIS A 308 3.44 22.25 -4.58
N LYS A 309 3.10 21.94 -3.32
CA LYS A 309 4.11 21.72 -2.26
C LYS A 309 4.92 20.45 -2.50
N ALA A 310 4.32 19.39 -3.02
CA ALA A 310 5.01 18.17 -3.41
C ALA A 310 6.00 18.46 -4.55
N MET A 311 5.59 19.14 -5.60
CA MET A 311 6.46 19.58 -6.68
C MET A 311 7.62 20.47 -6.16
N GLN A 312 7.32 21.41 -5.27
CA GLN A 312 8.36 22.24 -4.66
C GLN A 312 9.32 21.42 -3.78
N THR A 313 8.80 20.38 -3.08
CA THR A 313 9.63 19.45 -2.33
C THR A 313 10.59 18.70 -3.26
N ILE A 314 10.11 18.23 -4.42
CA ILE A 314 10.94 17.58 -5.43
C ILE A 314 12.07 18.52 -5.89
N LEU A 315 11.77 19.78 -6.21
CA LEU A 315 12.78 20.76 -6.63
C LEU A 315 13.82 21.04 -5.54
N ASN A 316 13.39 21.20 -4.30
CA ASN A 316 14.28 21.40 -3.16
C ASN A 316 15.19 20.18 -2.94
N LEU A 317 14.61 18.98 -3.04
CA LEU A 317 15.33 17.71 -2.90
C LEU A 317 16.43 17.58 -3.96
N ILE A 318 16.11 17.86 -5.22
CA ILE A 318 17.07 17.85 -6.33
C ILE A 318 18.24 18.80 -6.05
N GLN A 319 17.99 20.02 -5.56
CA GLN A 319 19.02 20.98 -5.23
C GLN A 319 19.86 20.57 -4.01
N LEU A 320 19.25 19.89 -3.03
CA LEU A 320 19.99 19.34 -1.88
C LEU A 320 20.93 18.20 -2.26
N TRP A 321 20.60 17.45 -3.30
CA TRP A 321 21.45 16.39 -3.85
C TRP A 321 22.53 16.92 -4.80
N ALA A 322 22.45 18.16 -5.26
CA ALA A 322 23.48 18.83 -6.09
C ALA A 322 24.68 19.36 -5.26
N LYS A 323 24.50 19.43 -3.95
CA LYS A 323 25.54 19.88 -2.99
C LYS A 323 26.34 18.71 -2.46
#